data_6a26bad068b6c360f2315b555ed84155
#
_entry.id   6a26bad068b6c360f2315b555ed84155
#
_cell.length_a   1.000
_cell.length_b   1.000
_cell.length_c   1.000
_cell.angle_alpha   90.00
_cell.angle_beta   90.00
_cell.angle_gamma   90.00
#
_symmetry.space_group_name_H-M   'P 1'
#
loop_
_entity.id
_entity.type
_entity.pdbx_description
1 polymer ?
#
loop_
_entity_poly.entity_id
_entity_poly.type
_entity_poly.pdbx_seq_one_letter_code
_entity_poly.pdbx_strand_id
1 'polypeptide(L)'
;MTKFALILALLTSVCSWSQGAVAPIKHAAPQLPEDLTIPDDGVRVSVLGYHDLAENLPETAMRIHTSKFRKQMETIRLLGIKVITHAEFSAWKKGDLQIPDKAMLITFDDGWKSVYTDAYPVLKELGFPFTIFLYKNYVDGGGKALTTAMIQEMSANGCTIGSHSVDHPYPLTVKNFRKKSPAIYDTYLRKEMGESKSFLEAKFPVKVTSYAYPGGFFTEEMFKLGDELGYTEMFTVVPGKTKRSLPNEMLPRYIVLGNYDRVFEMATNFRESHNGTDLAAGSTPGAIQTTPFPVTPEAGAIINTRLPEISADLSTVENLNPATLSMKIAGFGEVPATFSDTTKKFSWLINRPLRQPSCQVAVTWKDNVGKSPETPLRWFFQIDRESAYLPDGE
;
A
#
# COMPACT_ATOMS: atom_id res chain seq x y z
N MET A 1 -21.61 38.92 84.17
CA MET A 1 -22.27 38.41 82.99
C MET A 1 -21.75 39.22 81.77
N THR A 2 -20.64 38.81 81.19
CA THR A 2 -20.00 39.60 80.12
C THR A 2 -19.74 38.60 78.95
N LYS A 3 -20.36 38.89 77.80
CA LYS A 3 -20.25 38.12 76.56
C LYS A 3 -19.00 38.59 75.81
N PHE A 4 -18.06 37.68 75.59
CA PHE A 4 -16.97 37.89 74.64
C PHE A 4 -17.41 37.49 73.24
N ALA A 5 -17.32 38.39 72.27
CA ALA A 5 -17.48 38.15 70.87
C ALA A 5 -16.10 37.91 70.24
N LEU A 6 -15.93 36.74 69.64
CA LEU A 6 -14.72 36.36 68.91
C LEU A 6 -14.89 36.77 67.44
N ILE A 7 -14.06 37.65 66.94
CA ILE A 7 -14.02 38.02 65.53
C ILE A 7 -13.02 37.10 64.83
N LEU A 8 -13.54 36.28 63.89
CA LEU A 8 -12.74 35.39 63.05
C LEU A 8 -12.43 36.15 61.73
N ALA A 9 -11.17 36.54 61.59
CA ALA A 9 -10.69 37.11 60.33
C ALA A 9 -10.35 36.00 59.32
N LEU A 10 -11.12 35.89 58.25
CA LEU A 10 -10.81 35.03 57.12
C LEU A 10 -9.81 35.74 56.19
N LEU A 11 -8.58 35.26 56.18
CA LEU A 11 -7.58 35.55 55.18
C LEU A 11 -7.86 34.72 53.92
N THR A 12 -8.45 35.31 52.88
CA THR A 12 -8.53 34.69 51.55
C THR A 12 -7.21 34.92 50.80
N SER A 13 -6.38 33.86 50.78
CA SER A 13 -5.21 33.82 49.92
C SER A 13 -5.67 33.52 48.49
N VAL A 14 -5.62 34.52 47.62
CA VAL A 14 -5.86 34.37 46.19
C VAL A 14 -4.57 33.86 45.57
N CYS A 15 -4.54 32.54 45.31
CA CYS A 15 -3.48 31.88 44.55
C CYS A 15 -3.73 32.18 43.06
N SER A 16 -3.05 33.18 42.50
CA SER A 16 -3.03 33.45 41.07
C SER A 16 -2.21 32.36 40.36
N TRP A 17 -2.90 31.42 39.73
CA TRP A 17 -2.28 30.50 38.79
C TRP A 17 -1.95 31.25 37.51
N SER A 18 -0.67 31.56 37.31
CA SER A 18 -0.17 31.97 36.01
C SER A 18 -0.22 30.78 35.09
N GLN A 19 -1.13 30.75 34.15
CA GLN A 19 -1.10 29.84 33.01
C GLN A 19 0.12 30.20 32.16
N GLY A 20 1.24 29.57 32.45
CA GLY A 20 2.37 29.57 31.54
C GLY A 20 1.92 28.88 30.24
N ALA A 21 1.83 29.61 29.16
CA ALA A 21 1.64 29.04 27.85
C ALA A 21 2.81 28.10 27.55
N VAL A 22 2.54 26.82 27.56
CA VAL A 22 3.49 25.78 27.08
C VAL A 22 3.61 26.01 25.59
N ALA A 23 4.74 26.55 25.14
CA ALA A 23 5.04 26.65 23.73
C ALA A 23 4.94 25.25 23.09
N PRO A 24 4.33 25.11 21.90
CA PRO A 24 4.25 23.84 21.23
C PRO A 24 5.67 23.34 20.97
N ILE A 25 5.99 22.14 21.49
CA ILE A 25 7.23 21.46 21.18
C ILE A 25 7.12 21.10 19.68
N LYS A 26 7.82 21.87 18.84
CA LYS A 26 8.07 21.48 17.46
C LYS A 26 8.94 20.22 17.51
N HIS A 27 8.35 19.05 17.41
CA HIS A 27 9.08 17.88 17.03
C HIS A 27 9.48 18.09 15.55
N ALA A 28 10.67 18.62 15.34
CA ALA A 28 11.33 18.49 14.05
C ALA A 28 11.43 16.99 13.79
N ALA A 29 10.81 16.51 12.72
CA ALA A 29 11.06 15.19 12.23
C ALA A 29 12.59 15.03 12.12
N PRO A 30 13.18 13.87 12.49
CA PRO A 30 14.58 13.67 12.28
C PRO A 30 14.86 13.87 10.79
N GLN A 31 15.48 14.99 10.46
CA GLN A 31 16.06 15.19 9.13
C GLN A 31 17.11 14.11 8.96
N LEU A 32 16.85 13.14 8.10
CA LEU A 32 17.91 12.29 7.60
C LEU A 32 18.96 13.23 7.02
N PRO A 33 20.26 13.00 7.30
CA PRO A 33 21.31 13.80 6.70
C PRO A 33 21.08 13.83 5.19
N GLU A 34 21.12 15.01 4.58
CA GLU A 34 20.92 15.20 3.13
C GLU A 34 21.86 14.33 2.28
N ASP A 35 22.95 13.87 2.85
CA ASP A 35 23.96 13.00 2.23
C ASP A 35 23.52 11.51 2.07
N LEU A 36 22.37 11.08 2.57
CA LEU A 36 21.93 9.67 2.51
C LEU A 36 20.76 9.42 1.55
N THR A 37 20.25 10.42 0.86
CA THR A 37 19.23 10.20 -0.17
C THR A 37 19.89 9.68 -1.44
N ILE A 38 19.60 8.41 -1.79
CA ILE A 38 20.05 7.86 -3.07
C ILE A 38 19.28 8.57 -4.18
N PRO A 39 19.96 9.28 -5.12
CA PRO A 39 19.28 10.05 -6.15
C PRO A 39 18.37 9.16 -7.03
N ASP A 40 17.26 9.72 -7.48
CA ASP A 40 16.42 9.09 -8.51
C ASP A 40 17.22 9.03 -9.83
N ASP A 41 17.40 7.84 -10.38
CA ASP A 41 18.15 7.60 -11.61
C ASP A 41 17.26 7.62 -12.87
N GLY A 42 15.99 7.96 -12.71
CA GLY A 42 15.01 7.95 -13.79
C GLY A 42 14.40 6.58 -14.08
N VAL A 43 14.98 5.49 -13.56
CA VAL A 43 14.46 4.13 -13.75
C VAL A 43 13.17 3.93 -12.98
N ARG A 44 12.26 3.19 -13.58
CA ARG A 44 10.96 2.83 -12.99
C ARG A 44 10.80 1.33 -12.96
N VAL A 45 10.51 0.77 -11.79
CA VAL A 45 10.24 -0.65 -11.62
C VAL A 45 8.77 -0.88 -11.33
N SER A 46 8.10 -1.69 -12.15
CA SER A 46 6.77 -2.20 -11.83
C SER A 46 6.90 -3.45 -10.98
N VAL A 47 6.20 -3.50 -9.86
CA VAL A 47 6.10 -4.71 -9.04
C VAL A 47 4.68 -5.29 -9.18
N LEU A 48 4.57 -6.50 -9.74
CA LEU A 48 3.29 -7.21 -9.88
C LEU A 48 3.03 -8.08 -8.66
N GLY A 49 1.81 -8.08 -8.15
CA GLY A 49 1.36 -9.00 -7.10
C GLY A 49 0.22 -9.90 -7.63
N TYR A 50 0.45 -11.20 -7.67
CA TYR A 50 -0.54 -12.23 -7.99
C TYR A 50 -0.91 -13.05 -6.74
N HIS A 51 -1.97 -13.84 -6.83
CA HIS A 51 -2.40 -14.73 -5.76
C HIS A 51 -2.68 -16.14 -6.30
N ASP A 52 -3.95 -16.53 -6.44
CA ASP A 52 -4.39 -17.84 -6.88
C ASP A 52 -4.51 -17.92 -8.43
N LEU A 53 -4.20 -19.08 -9.00
CA LEU A 53 -4.41 -19.38 -10.41
C LEU A 53 -5.32 -20.61 -10.56
N ALA A 54 -6.18 -20.63 -11.55
CA ALA A 54 -6.92 -21.82 -11.92
C ALA A 54 -7.58 -21.67 -13.30
N GLU A 55 -7.32 -22.60 -14.21
CA GLU A 55 -7.91 -22.56 -15.54
C GLU A 55 -9.41 -22.85 -15.54
N ASN A 56 -9.84 -23.78 -14.68
CA ASN A 56 -11.19 -24.35 -14.69
C ASN A 56 -12.13 -23.76 -13.63
N LEU A 57 -11.77 -22.64 -13.00
CA LEU A 57 -12.58 -21.93 -12.03
C LEU A 57 -12.78 -20.48 -12.48
N PRO A 58 -13.92 -19.84 -12.14
CA PRO A 58 -14.14 -18.44 -12.50
C PRO A 58 -13.03 -17.52 -12.00
N GLU A 59 -12.66 -16.53 -12.81
CA GLU A 59 -11.79 -15.46 -12.38
C GLU A 59 -12.45 -14.62 -11.27
N THR A 60 -11.63 -14.16 -10.36
CA THR A 60 -12.05 -13.28 -9.26
C THR A 60 -11.01 -12.18 -9.07
N ALA A 61 -11.23 -11.27 -8.13
CA ALA A 61 -10.19 -10.31 -7.77
C ALA A 61 -8.86 -10.98 -7.36
N MET A 62 -8.90 -12.20 -6.78
CA MET A 62 -7.69 -12.90 -6.30
C MET A 62 -7.33 -14.14 -7.12
N ARG A 63 -8.09 -14.47 -8.15
CA ARG A 63 -7.82 -15.63 -9.01
C ARG A 63 -7.83 -15.24 -10.48
N ILE A 64 -6.75 -15.60 -11.18
CA ILE A 64 -6.59 -15.41 -12.62
C ILE A 64 -6.55 -16.78 -13.33
N HIS A 65 -7.05 -16.86 -14.56
CA HIS A 65 -6.87 -18.05 -15.39
C HIS A 65 -5.38 -18.24 -15.74
N THR A 66 -4.92 -19.49 -15.70
CA THR A 66 -3.53 -19.86 -16.03
C THR A 66 -3.18 -19.44 -17.45
N SER A 67 -4.10 -19.60 -18.41
CA SER A 67 -3.94 -19.17 -19.79
C SER A 67 -3.80 -17.64 -19.92
N LYS A 68 -4.52 -16.86 -19.12
CA LYS A 68 -4.42 -15.41 -19.06
C LYS A 68 -3.09 -14.97 -18.44
N PHE A 69 -2.68 -15.61 -17.34
CA PHE A 69 -1.37 -15.38 -16.75
C PHE A 69 -0.25 -15.62 -17.77
N ARG A 70 -0.29 -16.73 -18.51
CA ARG A 70 0.68 -17.01 -19.59
C ARG A 70 0.72 -15.89 -20.61
N LYS A 71 -0.42 -15.43 -21.11
CA LYS A 71 -0.50 -14.29 -22.06
C LYS A 71 0.10 -13.02 -21.49
N GLN A 72 -0.10 -12.76 -20.21
CA GLN A 72 0.51 -11.62 -19.53
C GLN A 72 2.04 -11.73 -19.47
N MET A 73 2.59 -12.89 -19.17
CA MET A 73 4.04 -13.12 -19.15
C MET A 73 4.65 -13.00 -20.58
N GLU A 74 3.99 -13.55 -21.58
CA GLU A 74 4.38 -13.39 -22.98
C GLU A 74 4.34 -11.91 -23.43
N THR A 75 3.34 -11.16 -22.96
CA THR A 75 3.24 -9.72 -23.23
C THR A 75 4.40 -8.95 -22.60
N ILE A 76 4.80 -9.27 -21.36
CA ILE A 76 5.99 -8.67 -20.72
C ILE A 76 7.24 -8.87 -21.58
N ARG A 77 7.43 -10.11 -22.08
CA ARG A 77 8.54 -10.43 -22.99
C ARG A 77 8.49 -9.65 -24.28
N LEU A 78 7.31 -9.60 -24.94
CA LEU A 78 7.11 -8.90 -26.22
C LEU A 78 7.33 -7.39 -26.09
N LEU A 79 6.98 -6.78 -24.96
CA LEU A 79 7.21 -5.37 -24.68
C LEU A 79 8.67 -5.04 -24.33
N GLY A 80 9.54 -6.06 -24.26
CA GLY A 80 10.95 -5.88 -23.92
C GLY A 80 11.17 -5.43 -22.46
N ILE A 81 10.21 -5.73 -21.58
CA ILE A 81 10.32 -5.40 -20.15
C ILE A 81 11.23 -6.44 -19.50
N LYS A 82 12.30 -5.99 -18.85
CA LYS A 82 13.22 -6.88 -18.14
C LYS A 82 12.62 -7.34 -16.82
N VAL A 83 12.33 -8.61 -16.68
CA VAL A 83 12.02 -9.18 -15.37
C VAL A 83 13.31 -9.38 -14.60
N ILE A 84 13.39 -8.80 -13.42
CA ILE A 84 14.59 -8.80 -12.55
C ILE A 84 14.36 -9.66 -11.31
N THR A 85 15.44 -10.16 -10.75
CA THR A 85 15.43 -10.84 -9.46
C THR A 85 15.20 -9.86 -8.31
N HIS A 86 14.77 -10.37 -7.17
CA HIS A 86 14.67 -9.56 -5.95
C HIS A 86 16.05 -9.00 -5.54
N ALA A 87 17.11 -9.77 -5.72
CA ALA A 87 18.46 -9.33 -5.41
C ALA A 87 18.90 -8.15 -6.30
N GLU A 88 18.59 -8.19 -7.62
CA GLU A 88 18.86 -7.06 -8.52
C GLU A 88 18.05 -5.83 -8.12
N PHE A 89 16.79 -6.02 -7.73
CA PHE A 89 15.94 -4.95 -7.23
C PHE A 89 16.53 -4.31 -5.97
N SER A 90 16.94 -5.10 -4.97
CA SER A 90 17.56 -4.61 -3.73
C SER A 90 18.87 -3.87 -4.01
N ALA A 91 19.73 -4.42 -4.88
CA ALA A 91 20.99 -3.78 -5.26
C ALA A 91 20.77 -2.45 -6.00
N TRP A 92 19.75 -2.41 -6.90
CA TRP A 92 19.37 -1.17 -7.56
C TRP A 92 18.85 -0.13 -6.56
N LYS A 93 18.00 -0.51 -5.62
CA LYS A 93 17.47 0.37 -4.57
C LYS A 93 18.59 0.99 -3.73
N LYS A 94 19.68 0.25 -3.48
CA LYS A 94 20.86 0.72 -2.75
C LYS A 94 21.80 1.57 -3.60
N GLY A 95 21.61 1.60 -4.93
CA GLY A 95 22.52 2.27 -5.85
C GLY A 95 23.70 1.43 -6.29
N ASP A 96 23.80 0.17 -5.86
CA ASP A 96 24.90 -0.75 -6.15
C ASP A 96 24.82 -1.36 -7.55
N LEU A 97 23.64 -1.30 -8.19
CA LEU A 97 23.40 -1.89 -9.51
C LEU A 97 22.60 -0.94 -10.40
N GLN A 98 22.97 -0.88 -11.68
CA GLN A 98 22.13 -0.28 -12.72
C GLN A 98 21.26 -1.35 -13.36
N ILE A 99 19.98 -1.05 -13.54
CA ILE A 99 19.01 -1.92 -14.21
C ILE A 99 18.39 -1.20 -15.41
N PRO A 100 17.80 -1.92 -16.37
CA PRO A 100 17.14 -1.29 -17.52
C PRO A 100 15.97 -0.38 -17.13
N ASP A 101 15.71 0.66 -17.90
CA ASP A 101 14.66 1.66 -17.69
C ASP A 101 13.26 1.05 -17.54
N LYS A 102 13.04 -0.11 -18.18
CA LYS A 102 11.81 -0.89 -18.10
C LYS A 102 12.09 -2.20 -17.37
N ALA A 103 11.94 -2.18 -16.07
CA ALA A 103 12.15 -3.36 -15.24
C ALA A 103 10.88 -3.76 -14.46
N MET A 104 10.77 -5.04 -14.17
CA MET A 104 9.61 -5.60 -13.50
C MET A 104 10.03 -6.66 -12.47
N LEU A 105 9.41 -6.62 -11.30
CA LEU A 105 9.49 -7.67 -10.30
C LEU A 105 8.13 -8.40 -10.25
N ILE A 106 8.15 -9.72 -10.38
CA ILE A 106 6.94 -10.55 -10.30
C ILE A 106 6.85 -11.12 -8.89
N THR A 107 5.72 -10.92 -8.22
CA THR A 107 5.50 -11.44 -6.86
C THR A 107 4.19 -12.22 -6.76
N PHE A 108 4.14 -13.16 -5.81
CA PHE A 108 2.93 -13.91 -5.46
C PHE A 108 2.75 -13.88 -3.95
N ASP A 109 1.53 -13.63 -3.50
CA ASP A 109 1.20 -13.56 -2.09
C ASP A 109 0.55 -14.88 -1.61
N ASP A 110 0.45 -15.05 -0.29
CA ASP A 110 -0.21 -16.12 0.47
C ASP A 110 0.52 -17.47 0.46
N GLY A 111 1.00 -17.95 -0.64
CA GLY A 111 1.55 -19.29 -0.76
C GLY A 111 0.55 -20.31 -1.30
N TRP A 112 -0.23 -19.93 -2.31
CA TRP A 112 -1.15 -20.82 -3.03
C TRP A 112 -0.42 -21.89 -3.81
N LYS A 113 -0.89 -23.13 -3.74
CA LYS A 113 -0.32 -24.28 -4.47
C LYS A 113 -0.30 -24.06 -5.98
N SER A 114 -1.26 -23.33 -6.51
CA SER A 114 -1.34 -22.97 -7.92
C SER A 114 -0.14 -22.12 -8.41
N VAL A 115 0.57 -21.46 -7.53
CA VAL A 115 1.84 -20.81 -7.90
C VAL A 115 2.86 -21.86 -8.38
N TYR A 116 2.91 -23.04 -7.75
CA TYR A 116 3.77 -24.14 -8.17
C TYR A 116 3.21 -24.90 -9.38
N THR A 117 1.91 -25.22 -9.38
CA THR A 117 1.32 -26.09 -10.42
C THR A 117 1.06 -25.36 -11.73
N ASP A 118 0.78 -24.06 -11.68
CA ASP A 118 0.28 -23.26 -12.80
C ASP A 118 1.24 -22.12 -13.21
N ALA A 119 1.70 -21.30 -12.26
CA ALA A 119 2.56 -20.16 -12.57
C ALA A 119 4.01 -20.54 -12.80
N TYR A 120 4.60 -21.36 -11.93
CA TYR A 120 6.02 -21.73 -11.99
C TYR A 120 6.44 -22.40 -13.31
N PRO A 121 5.68 -23.31 -13.93
CA PRO A 121 6.03 -23.86 -15.24
C PRO A 121 6.16 -22.78 -16.32
N VAL A 122 5.26 -21.79 -16.34
CA VAL A 122 5.28 -20.66 -17.28
C VAL A 122 6.50 -19.77 -17.04
N LEU A 123 6.78 -19.44 -15.78
CA LEU A 123 7.92 -18.59 -15.41
C LEU A 123 9.25 -19.27 -15.73
N LYS A 124 9.35 -20.57 -15.45
CA LYS A 124 10.53 -21.39 -15.76
C LYS A 124 10.81 -21.47 -17.27
N GLU A 125 9.77 -21.68 -18.08
CA GLU A 125 9.85 -21.69 -19.54
C GLU A 125 10.39 -20.38 -20.10
N LEU A 126 9.94 -19.24 -19.52
CA LEU A 126 10.33 -17.90 -19.96
C LEU A 126 11.64 -17.41 -19.31
N GLY A 127 12.19 -18.15 -18.35
CA GLY A 127 13.36 -17.74 -17.58
C GLY A 127 13.09 -16.51 -16.68
N PHE A 128 11.86 -16.35 -16.21
CA PHE A 128 11.47 -15.21 -15.39
C PHE A 128 11.66 -15.52 -13.89
N PRO A 129 12.50 -14.78 -13.18
CA PRO A 129 12.60 -14.86 -11.74
C PRO A 129 11.32 -14.28 -11.09
N PHE A 130 11.05 -14.71 -9.86
CA PHE A 130 9.90 -14.25 -9.11
C PHE A 130 10.12 -14.33 -7.59
N THR A 131 9.24 -13.70 -6.84
CA THR A 131 9.25 -13.71 -5.37
C THR A 131 7.93 -14.26 -4.85
N ILE A 132 7.96 -15.09 -3.82
CA ILE A 132 6.77 -15.54 -3.10
C ILE A 132 6.77 -14.97 -1.69
N PHE A 133 5.68 -14.32 -1.28
CA PHE A 133 5.45 -13.83 0.07
C PHE A 133 4.58 -14.83 0.83
N LEU A 134 5.18 -15.52 1.78
CA LEU A 134 4.56 -16.64 2.49
C LEU A 134 4.12 -16.22 3.89
N TYR A 135 2.89 -16.57 4.28
CA TYR A 135 2.54 -16.51 5.69
C TYR A 135 2.70 -17.89 6.36
N LYS A 136 3.27 -17.86 7.57
CA LYS A 136 3.74 -19.05 8.29
C LYS A 136 2.70 -20.16 8.36
N ASN A 137 1.48 -19.83 8.77
CA ASN A 137 0.45 -20.83 9.06
C ASN A 137 -0.20 -21.44 7.82
N TYR A 138 0.13 -20.96 6.63
CA TYR A 138 -0.34 -21.58 5.39
C TYR A 138 0.69 -22.51 4.76
N VAL A 139 1.98 -22.34 5.07
CA VAL A 139 3.02 -23.29 4.59
C VAL A 139 2.72 -24.70 5.15
N ASP A 140 2.65 -25.69 4.25
CA ASP A 140 2.22 -27.06 4.55
C ASP A 140 0.79 -27.16 5.14
N GLY A 141 -0.04 -26.13 4.99
CA GLY A 141 -1.42 -26.07 5.52
C GLY A 141 -2.41 -27.02 4.83
N GLY A 142 -1.94 -27.88 3.92
CA GLY A 142 -2.73 -28.87 3.19
C GLY A 142 -3.54 -28.27 2.03
N GLY A 143 -4.23 -29.10 1.30
CA GLY A 143 -5.16 -28.74 0.24
C GLY A 143 -4.56 -27.81 -0.83
N LYS A 144 -4.82 -26.53 -0.72
CA LYS A 144 -4.39 -25.48 -1.66
C LYS A 144 -3.10 -24.76 -1.28
N ALA A 145 -2.47 -25.13 -0.19
CA ALA A 145 -1.23 -24.51 0.28
C ALA A 145 0.01 -25.12 -0.42
N LEU A 146 1.04 -24.30 -0.60
CA LEU A 146 2.36 -24.75 -1.00
C LEU A 146 2.95 -25.67 0.07
N THR A 147 3.57 -26.77 -0.35
CA THR A 147 4.35 -27.62 0.54
C THR A 147 5.79 -27.15 0.63
N THR A 148 6.49 -27.54 1.69
CA THR A 148 7.92 -27.28 1.86
C THR A 148 8.72 -27.73 0.64
N ALA A 149 8.45 -28.94 0.10
CA ALA A 149 9.17 -29.48 -1.07
C ALA A 149 8.97 -28.59 -2.33
N MET A 150 7.75 -28.11 -2.58
CA MET A 150 7.46 -27.20 -3.70
C MET A 150 8.20 -25.89 -3.56
N ILE A 151 8.22 -25.30 -2.36
CA ILE A 151 8.91 -24.04 -2.08
C ILE A 151 10.43 -24.21 -2.28
N GLN A 152 10.99 -25.31 -1.79
CA GLN A 152 12.43 -25.62 -1.95
C GLN A 152 12.81 -25.78 -3.44
N GLU A 153 12.00 -26.49 -4.23
CA GLU A 153 12.23 -26.62 -5.67
C GLU A 153 12.20 -25.28 -6.38
N MET A 154 11.19 -24.45 -6.13
CA MET A 154 11.09 -23.12 -6.72
C MET A 154 12.27 -22.22 -6.31
N SER A 155 12.66 -22.26 -5.02
CA SER A 155 13.78 -21.48 -4.51
C SER A 155 15.11 -21.89 -5.13
N ALA A 156 15.33 -23.19 -5.38
CA ALA A 156 16.50 -23.67 -6.09
C ALA A 156 16.52 -23.26 -7.59
N ASN A 157 15.41 -22.78 -8.14
CA ASN A 157 15.25 -22.40 -9.53
C ASN A 157 14.88 -20.90 -9.71
N GLY A 158 15.39 -20.02 -8.84
CA GLY A 158 15.29 -18.56 -9.03
C GLY A 158 14.10 -17.88 -8.36
N CYS A 159 13.34 -18.58 -7.51
CA CYS A 159 12.33 -17.97 -6.68
C CYS A 159 12.94 -17.44 -5.39
N THR A 160 12.65 -16.18 -5.05
CA THR A 160 12.99 -15.59 -3.76
C THR A 160 11.84 -15.76 -2.77
N ILE A 161 12.16 -16.03 -1.50
CA ILE A 161 11.18 -16.15 -0.42
C ILE A 161 11.15 -14.85 0.38
N GLY A 162 9.97 -14.25 0.49
CA GLY A 162 9.65 -13.12 1.36
C GLY A 162 8.61 -13.50 2.41
N SER A 163 8.41 -12.64 3.40
CA SER A 163 7.47 -12.85 4.49
C SER A 163 6.12 -12.14 4.23
N HIS A 164 5.03 -12.81 4.62
CA HIS A 164 3.66 -12.27 4.58
C HIS A 164 2.92 -12.43 5.92
N SER A 165 3.64 -12.33 7.03
CA SER A 165 3.16 -12.51 8.42
C SER A 165 3.01 -13.97 8.87
N VAL A 166 2.51 -14.15 10.10
CA VAL A 166 2.19 -15.48 10.65
C VAL A 166 0.79 -15.93 10.25
N ASP A 167 -0.21 -15.08 10.49
CA ASP A 167 -1.64 -15.45 10.40
C ASP A 167 -2.38 -14.73 9.27
N HIS A 168 -1.69 -13.95 8.42
CA HIS A 168 -2.30 -13.09 7.41
C HIS A 168 -3.43 -12.20 8.00
N PRO A 169 -3.13 -11.36 8.99
CA PRO A 169 -4.18 -10.65 9.72
C PRO A 169 -4.91 -9.63 8.84
N TYR A 170 -6.23 -9.63 8.91
CA TYR A 170 -7.04 -8.60 8.29
C TYR A 170 -6.80 -7.21 8.93
N PRO A 171 -6.94 -6.11 8.17
CA PRO A 171 -6.75 -4.75 8.68
C PRO A 171 -7.49 -4.43 9.98
N LEU A 172 -8.70 -4.96 10.16
CA LEU A 172 -9.48 -4.76 11.37
C LEU A 172 -8.82 -5.39 12.60
N THR A 173 -8.22 -6.57 12.45
CA THR A 173 -7.49 -7.25 13.53
C THR A 173 -6.31 -6.41 13.97
N VAL A 174 -5.49 -5.94 13.03
CA VAL A 174 -4.33 -5.08 13.30
C VAL A 174 -4.76 -3.79 14.02
N LYS A 175 -5.80 -3.12 13.52
CA LYS A 175 -6.38 -1.92 14.16
C LYS A 175 -6.86 -2.17 15.58
N ASN A 176 -7.47 -3.34 15.84
CA ASN A 176 -7.94 -3.69 17.18
C ASN A 176 -6.79 -3.93 18.16
N PHE A 177 -5.69 -4.56 17.72
CA PHE A 177 -4.49 -4.69 18.56
C PHE A 177 -3.83 -3.33 18.84
N ARG A 178 -3.72 -2.46 17.82
CA ARG A 178 -3.16 -1.11 17.97
C ARG A 178 -3.92 -0.26 18.99
N LYS A 179 -5.24 -0.45 19.14
CA LYS A 179 -6.07 0.27 20.11
C LYS A 179 -5.88 -0.16 21.55
N LYS A 180 -5.31 -1.32 21.82
CA LYS A 180 -5.15 -1.84 23.20
C LYS A 180 -4.12 -1.05 24.00
N SER A 181 -2.86 -1.25 23.70
CA SER A 181 -1.75 -0.45 24.25
C SER A 181 -0.52 -0.59 23.35
N PRO A 182 0.45 0.35 23.41
CA PRO A 182 1.69 0.24 22.63
C PRO A 182 2.44 -1.08 22.88
N ALA A 183 2.55 -1.54 24.11
CA ALA A 183 3.24 -2.78 24.46
C ALA A 183 2.54 -4.03 23.91
N ILE A 184 1.21 -4.09 23.97
CA ILE A 184 0.44 -5.20 23.41
C ILE A 184 0.55 -5.19 21.88
N TYR A 185 0.54 -4.01 21.28
CA TYR A 185 0.68 -3.88 19.83
C TYR A 185 2.07 -4.26 19.35
N ASP A 186 3.13 -3.81 20.02
CA ASP A 186 4.51 -4.21 19.73
C ASP A 186 4.68 -5.74 19.83
N THR A 187 4.19 -6.36 20.91
CA THR A 187 4.21 -7.83 21.07
C THR A 187 3.49 -8.54 19.91
N TYR A 188 2.35 -8.02 19.49
CA TYR A 188 1.59 -8.54 18.37
C TYR A 188 2.36 -8.41 17.06
N LEU A 189 2.95 -7.26 16.76
CA LEU A 189 3.74 -7.04 15.57
C LEU A 189 5.00 -7.91 15.52
N ARG A 190 5.71 -8.08 16.65
CA ARG A 190 6.87 -8.98 16.77
C ARG A 190 6.50 -10.44 16.49
N LYS A 191 5.30 -10.85 16.91
CA LYS A 191 4.76 -12.16 16.51
C LYS A 191 4.56 -12.20 15.00
N GLU A 192 3.75 -11.30 14.43
CA GLU A 192 3.36 -11.38 13.01
C GLU A 192 4.55 -11.22 12.05
N MET A 193 5.45 -10.29 12.32
CA MET A 193 6.58 -10.00 11.42
C MET A 193 7.82 -10.82 11.81
N GLY A 194 8.17 -10.88 13.10
CA GLY A 194 9.40 -11.52 13.57
C GLY A 194 9.34 -13.04 13.54
N GLU A 195 8.25 -13.63 14.06
CA GLU A 195 8.10 -15.11 14.03
C GLU A 195 7.98 -15.65 12.60
N SER A 196 7.28 -14.94 11.71
CA SER A 196 7.19 -15.34 10.30
C SER A 196 8.57 -15.42 9.66
N LYS A 197 9.39 -14.37 9.83
CA LYS A 197 10.77 -14.33 9.35
C LYS A 197 11.60 -15.49 9.91
N SER A 198 11.61 -15.64 11.22
CA SER A 198 12.39 -16.68 11.92
C SER A 198 11.98 -18.09 11.49
N PHE A 199 10.68 -18.33 11.30
CA PHE A 199 10.16 -19.59 10.79
C PHE A 199 10.66 -19.89 9.36
N LEU A 200 10.57 -18.90 8.47
CA LEU A 200 10.99 -19.08 7.07
C LEU A 200 12.49 -19.31 6.97
N GLU A 201 13.31 -18.58 7.72
CA GLU A 201 14.77 -18.73 7.74
C GLU A 201 15.22 -20.04 8.38
N ALA A 202 14.48 -20.54 9.38
CA ALA A 202 14.75 -21.86 9.97
C ALA A 202 14.36 -23.01 9.06
N LYS A 203 13.31 -22.83 8.25
CA LYS A 203 12.75 -23.87 7.39
C LYS A 203 13.43 -23.96 6.02
N PHE A 204 13.92 -22.85 5.52
CA PHE A 204 14.54 -22.71 4.22
C PHE A 204 15.95 -22.12 4.36
N PRO A 205 16.96 -22.54 3.57
CA PRO A 205 18.33 -22.02 3.66
C PRO A 205 18.43 -20.64 2.97
N VAL A 206 17.65 -19.67 3.41
CA VAL A 206 17.54 -18.32 2.83
C VAL A 206 17.59 -17.26 3.92
N LYS A 207 17.97 -16.03 3.52
CA LYS A 207 17.77 -14.85 4.32
C LYS A 207 16.52 -14.12 3.82
N VAL A 208 15.56 -13.90 4.69
CA VAL A 208 14.31 -13.21 4.35
C VAL A 208 14.47 -11.72 4.64
N THR A 209 14.60 -10.92 3.60
CA THR A 209 14.83 -9.47 3.68
C THR A 209 13.64 -8.63 3.23
N SER A 210 12.60 -9.27 2.72
CA SER A 210 11.42 -8.57 2.22
C SER A 210 10.13 -9.00 2.91
N TYR A 211 9.21 -8.04 3.04
CA TYR A 211 7.91 -8.23 3.66
C TYR A 211 6.80 -7.65 2.77
N ALA A 212 5.72 -8.37 2.57
CA ALA A 212 4.49 -7.82 1.99
C ALA A 212 3.43 -7.66 3.09
N TYR A 213 2.83 -6.48 3.17
CA TYR A 213 1.78 -6.23 4.15
C TYR A 213 0.50 -6.98 3.80
N PRO A 214 -0.06 -7.84 4.69
CA PRO A 214 -1.34 -8.49 4.45
C PRO A 214 -2.45 -7.48 4.14
N GLY A 215 -3.11 -7.67 2.97
CA GLY A 215 -4.09 -6.72 2.47
C GLY A 215 -3.56 -5.29 2.26
N GLY A 216 -2.24 -5.10 2.21
CA GLY A 216 -1.58 -3.82 2.06
C GLY A 216 -1.71 -2.86 3.24
N PHE A 217 -2.22 -3.31 4.38
CA PHE A 217 -2.41 -2.47 5.55
C PHE A 217 -1.13 -2.39 6.39
N PHE A 218 -0.66 -1.18 6.64
CA PHE A 218 0.53 -0.91 7.44
C PHE A 218 0.32 0.20 8.46
N THR A 219 1.24 0.31 9.39
CA THR A 219 1.32 1.37 10.39
C THR A 219 2.78 1.80 10.57
N GLU A 220 3.01 2.98 11.11
CA GLU A 220 4.37 3.51 11.31
C GLU A 220 5.21 2.63 12.26
N GLU A 221 4.55 2.00 13.23
CA GLU A 221 5.23 1.07 14.15
C GLU A 221 5.81 -0.15 13.43
N MET A 222 5.16 -0.58 12.32
CA MET A 222 5.67 -1.66 11.47
C MET A 222 6.95 -1.28 10.73
N PHE A 223 7.14 0.00 10.39
CA PHE A 223 8.35 0.47 9.71
C PHE A 223 9.56 0.31 10.61
N LYS A 224 9.49 0.88 11.82
CA LYS A 224 10.55 0.76 12.81
C LYS A 224 10.88 -0.71 13.13
N LEU A 225 9.85 -1.52 13.34
CA LEU A 225 10.04 -2.93 13.60
C LEU A 225 10.62 -3.67 12.39
N GLY A 226 10.23 -3.30 11.17
CA GLY A 226 10.80 -3.84 9.95
C GLY A 226 12.32 -3.63 9.89
N ASP A 227 12.77 -2.42 10.18
CA ASP A 227 14.20 -2.10 10.26
C ASP A 227 14.90 -2.92 11.35
N GLU A 228 14.33 -3.00 12.56
CA GLU A 228 14.87 -3.81 13.67
C GLU A 228 14.99 -5.31 13.30
N LEU A 229 14.04 -5.83 12.54
CA LEU A 229 14.05 -7.22 12.08
C LEU A 229 14.93 -7.44 10.83
N GLY A 230 15.43 -6.37 10.20
CA GLY A 230 16.27 -6.42 9.00
C GLY A 230 15.48 -6.71 7.72
N TYR A 231 14.23 -6.27 7.63
CA TYR A 231 13.53 -6.16 6.37
C TYR A 231 14.03 -4.92 5.63
N THR A 232 14.56 -5.11 4.45
CA THR A 232 15.11 -4.03 3.62
C THR A 232 14.09 -3.47 2.62
N GLU A 233 13.08 -4.25 2.25
CA GLU A 233 12.00 -3.83 1.36
C GLU A 233 10.64 -4.31 1.90
N MET A 234 9.70 -3.37 2.03
CA MET A 234 8.34 -3.70 2.47
C MET A 234 7.30 -3.20 1.46
N PHE A 235 6.45 -4.11 0.99
CA PHE A 235 5.56 -3.91 -0.13
C PHE A 235 4.11 -3.71 0.28
N THR A 236 3.49 -2.69 -0.30
CA THR A 236 2.07 -2.37 -0.15
C THR A 236 1.24 -2.97 -1.29
N VAL A 237 -0.05 -2.62 -1.34
CA VAL A 237 -0.93 -2.85 -2.50
C VAL A 237 -1.31 -1.54 -3.19
N VAL A 238 -0.60 -0.46 -2.89
CA VAL A 238 -0.79 0.83 -3.55
C VAL A 238 -0.22 0.73 -4.96
N PRO A 239 -1.03 0.94 -6.02
CA PRO A 239 -0.52 0.88 -7.38
C PRO A 239 0.44 2.03 -7.66
N GLY A 240 1.52 1.72 -8.35
CA GLY A 240 2.53 2.70 -8.73
C GLY A 240 3.84 2.03 -9.15
N LYS A 241 4.70 2.79 -9.81
CA LYS A 241 6.06 2.34 -10.13
C LYS A 241 7.02 2.74 -9.03
N THR A 242 7.89 1.81 -8.65
CA THR A 242 8.95 2.09 -7.70
C THR A 242 10.02 2.96 -8.36
N LYS A 243 10.37 4.05 -7.68
CA LYS A 243 11.54 4.89 -7.93
C LYS A 243 12.65 4.51 -6.94
N ARG A 244 13.91 4.75 -7.31
CA ARG A 244 15.03 4.50 -6.40
C ARG A 244 14.91 5.30 -5.10
N SER A 245 14.46 6.55 -5.18
CA SER A 245 14.30 7.46 -4.05
C SER A 245 13.11 7.19 -3.12
N LEU A 246 12.18 6.29 -3.49
CA LEU A 246 11.05 5.97 -2.62
C LEU A 246 11.50 5.27 -1.33
N PRO A 247 10.86 5.57 -0.18
CA PRO A 247 11.08 4.83 1.06
C PRO A 247 10.84 3.33 0.88
N ASN A 248 11.73 2.51 1.44
CA ASN A 248 11.66 1.06 1.28
C ASN A 248 10.54 0.41 2.10
N GLU A 249 9.98 1.11 3.04
CA GLU A 249 8.90 0.63 3.92
C GLU A 249 7.51 0.68 3.29
N MET A 250 7.37 1.33 2.12
CA MET A 250 6.07 1.54 1.46
C MET A 250 6.16 1.36 -0.06
N LEU A 251 6.82 0.32 -0.52
CA LEU A 251 7.00 0.09 -1.95
C LEU A 251 5.66 -0.24 -2.63
N PRO A 252 5.32 0.45 -3.73
CA PRO A 252 4.08 0.23 -4.44
C PRO A 252 4.06 -1.10 -5.20
N ARG A 253 2.89 -1.70 -5.32
CA ARG A 253 2.66 -2.89 -6.14
C ARG A 253 1.35 -2.78 -6.92
N TYR A 254 1.35 -3.32 -8.11
CA TYR A 254 0.16 -3.55 -8.92
C TYR A 254 -0.40 -4.94 -8.60
N ILE A 255 -1.46 -5.01 -7.81
CA ILE A 255 -2.15 -6.28 -7.52
C ILE A 255 -3.02 -6.63 -8.73
N VAL A 256 -2.59 -7.64 -9.47
CA VAL A 256 -3.27 -8.08 -10.69
C VAL A 256 -4.53 -8.84 -10.31
N LEU A 257 -5.66 -8.34 -10.79
CA LEU A 257 -6.98 -8.91 -10.56
C LEU A 257 -7.36 -9.79 -11.76
N GLY A 258 -7.88 -11.00 -11.51
CA GLY A 258 -8.28 -11.89 -12.58
C GLY A 258 -9.42 -11.30 -13.43
N ASN A 259 -10.36 -10.62 -12.81
CA ASN A 259 -11.55 -10.04 -13.44
C ASN A 259 -11.38 -8.57 -13.86
N TYR A 260 -10.16 -8.01 -13.87
CA TYR A 260 -9.94 -6.61 -14.21
C TYR A 260 -8.53 -6.38 -14.79
N ASP A 261 -8.44 -6.29 -16.11
CA ASP A 261 -7.17 -6.26 -16.86
C ASP A 261 -6.41 -4.94 -16.77
N ARG A 262 -7.11 -3.85 -16.43
CA ARG A 262 -6.53 -2.51 -16.40
C ARG A 262 -5.30 -2.39 -15.51
N VAL A 263 -5.26 -3.13 -14.42
CA VAL A 263 -4.11 -3.11 -13.49
C VAL A 263 -2.83 -3.61 -14.18
N PHE A 264 -2.95 -4.70 -14.96
CA PHE A 264 -1.83 -5.22 -15.74
C PHE A 264 -1.38 -4.26 -16.84
N GLU A 265 -2.35 -3.64 -17.54
CA GLU A 265 -2.06 -2.62 -18.55
C GLU A 265 -1.29 -1.43 -17.97
N MET A 266 -1.69 -0.94 -16.79
CA MET A 266 -0.99 0.15 -16.10
C MET A 266 0.43 -0.27 -15.69
N ALA A 267 0.59 -1.48 -15.16
CA ALA A 267 1.88 -2.00 -14.74
C ALA A 267 2.86 -2.12 -15.91
N THR A 268 2.39 -2.48 -17.10
CA THR A 268 3.19 -2.63 -18.31
C THR A 268 3.39 -1.35 -19.12
N ASN A 269 2.72 -0.26 -18.75
CA ASN A 269 2.88 1.04 -19.40
C ASN A 269 4.04 1.84 -18.77
N PHE A 270 5.15 1.94 -19.48
CA PHE A 270 6.35 2.72 -19.08
C PHE A 270 6.47 4.04 -19.86
N ARG A 271 5.40 4.56 -20.42
CA ARG A 271 5.37 5.86 -21.08
C ARG A 271 5.32 6.98 -20.04
N GLU A 272 6.39 7.15 -19.30
CA GLU A 272 6.59 8.35 -18.48
C GLU A 272 7.32 9.37 -19.36
N SER A 273 6.82 10.61 -19.39
CA SER A 273 7.48 11.70 -20.08
C SER A 273 8.87 11.93 -19.45
N HIS A 274 9.92 11.91 -20.29
CA HIS A 274 11.31 12.19 -19.93
C HIS A 274 11.59 13.63 -19.46
N ASN A 275 10.58 14.42 -19.20
CA ASN A 275 10.73 15.77 -18.69
C ASN A 275 10.53 15.73 -17.18
N GLY A 276 11.67 15.70 -16.45
CA GLY A 276 11.72 15.79 -15.02
C GLY A 276 11.11 17.09 -14.47
N THR A 277 9.80 17.07 -14.34
CA THR A 277 9.09 17.96 -13.44
C THR A 277 8.33 17.07 -12.49
N ASP A 278 8.75 17.10 -11.24
CA ASP A 278 8.00 16.58 -10.12
C ASP A 278 6.53 16.97 -10.28
N LEU A 279 5.64 15.97 -10.18
CA LEU A 279 4.21 16.19 -10.21
C LEU A 279 3.77 16.93 -8.95
N ALA A 280 4.09 18.22 -8.89
CA ALA A 280 3.44 19.16 -8.01
C ALA A 280 2.09 19.53 -8.66
N ALA A 281 1.03 19.19 -7.96
CA ALA A 281 -0.33 19.71 -8.04
C ALA A 281 -0.68 20.51 -9.33
N GLY A 282 -1.34 19.85 -10.27
CA GLY A 282 -1.98 20.54 -11.38
C GLY A 282 -1.86 19.76 -12.67
N SER A 283 -2.97 19.20 -13.13
CA SER A 283 -3.23 18.56 -14.42
C SER A 283 -2.13 18.73 -15.47
N THR A 284 -1.20 17.77 -15.50
CA THR A 284 -0.25 17.63 -16.62
C THR A 284 -0.82 16.62 -17.61
N PRO A 285 -0.91 16.95 -18.92
CA PRO A 285 -1.32 15.99 -19.93
C PRO A 285 -0.29 14.85 -19.98
N GLY A 286 -0.68 13.65 -19.51
CA GLY A 286 0.18 12.47 -19.49
C GLY A 286 0.32 11.77 -18.14
N ALA A 287 -0.32 12.26 -17.08
CA ALA A 287 -0.38 11.57 -15.78
C ALA A 287 -0.96 10.16 -15.95
N ILE A 288 -0.27 9.17 -15.40
CA ILE A 288 -0.71 7.77 -15.46
C ILE A 288 -1.98 7.65 -14.62
N GLN A 289 -3.12 7.52 -15.28
CA GLN A 289 -4.37 7.18 -14.62
C GLN A 289 -4.29 5.75 -14.10
N THR A 290 -4.26 5.61 -12.79
CA THR A 290 -4.28 4.32 -12.11
C THR A 290 -5.71 3.81 -11.88
N THR A 291 -6.71 4.55 -12.34
CA THR A 291 -8.12 4.16 -12.39
C THR A 291 -8.67 4.45 -13.78
N PRO A 292 -9.75 3.78 -14.21
CA PRO A 292 -10.41 4.09 -15.50
C PRO A 292 -11.05 5.48 -15.52
N PHE A 293 -11.08 6.16 -14.38
CA PHE A 293 -11.64 7.49 -14.20
C PHE A 293 -10.58 8.46 -13.69
N PRO A 294 -10.60 9.74 -14.11
CA PRO A 294 -9.83 10.78 -13.46
C PRO A 294 -10.27 10.93 -11.99
N VAL A 295 -9.32 10.87 -11.07
CA VAL A 295 -9.57 11.02 -9.63
C VAL A 295 -8.67 12.06 -9.01
N THR A 296 -9.11 12.68 -7.92
CA THR A 296 -8.34 13.62 -7.11
C THR A 296 -8.38 13.16 -5.65
N PRO A 297 -7.25 13.08 -4.93
CA PRO A 297 -5.90 13.03 -5.48
C PRO A 297 -5.71 11.88 -6.47
N GLU A 298 -4.78 12.01 -7.40
CA GLU A 298 -4.49 10.93 -8.36
C GLU A 298 -4.14 9.64 -7.63
N ALA A 299 -4.53 8.51 -8.22
CA ALA A 299 -4.23 7.21 -7.65
C ALA A 299 -2.71 6.99 -7.58
N GLY A 300 -2.21 6.64 -6.39
CA GLY A 300 -0.79 6.50 -6.12
C GLY A 300 -0.03 7.81 -5.89
N ALA A 301 -0.69 8.97 -5.95
CA ALA A 301 -0.04 10.25 -5.68
C ALA A 301 0.43 10.37 -4.22
N ILE A 302 1.56 11.03 -4.02
CA ILE A 302 1.99 11.52 -2.71
C ILE A 302 1.65 13.00 -2.66
N ILE A 303 0.81 13.38 -1.70
CA ILE A 303 0.35 14.75 -1.54
C ILE A 303 0.90 15.37 -0.25
N ASN A 304 1.07 16.67 -0.23
CA ASN A 304 1.62 17.43 0.89
C ASN A 304 0.56 18.04 1.81
N THR A 305 -0.70 17.65 1.68
CA THR A 305 -1.78 18.15 2.53
C THR A 305 -2.56 16.99 3.16
N ARG A 306 -3.01 17.18 4.38
CA ARG A 306 -3.88 16.25 5.08
C ARG A 306 -5.37 16.59 4.96
N LEU A 307 -5.68 17.64 4.21
CA LEU A 307 -7.04 18.14 3.93
C LEU A 307 -7.30 18.21 2.40
N PRO A 308 -7.06 17.17 1.62
CA PRO A 308 -7.31 17.23 0.18
C PRO A 308 -8.80 17.26 -0.14
N GLU A 309 -9.13 17.81 -1.30
CA GLU A 309 -10.38 17.47 -1.97
C GLU A 309 -10.27 16.05 -2.52
N ILE A 310 -11.32 15.26 -2.36
CA ILE A 310 -11.43 13.92 -2.93
C ILE A 310 -12.52 13.94 -3.98
N SER A 311 -12.18 13.60 -5.23
CA SER A 311 -13.16 13.56 -6.30
C SER A 311 -12.90 12.45 -7.32
N ALA A 312 -13.97 12.04 -8.00
CA ALA A 312 -13.93 11.17 -9.17
C ALA A 312 -14.73 11.80 -10.31
N ASP A 313 -14.15 11.85 -11.50
CA ASP A 313 -14.83 12.27 -12.72
C ASP A 313 -15.57 11.07 -13.32
N LEU A 314 -16.88 11.13 -13.32
CA LEU A 314 -17.78 10.08 -13.80
C LEU A 314 -18.40 10.44 -15.16
N SER A 315 -17.83 11.38 -15.90
CA SER A 315 -18.35 11.85 -17.20
C SER A 315 -18.47 10.74 -18.25
N THR A 316 -17.66 9.69 -18.13
CA THR A 316 -17.68 8.53 -19.03
C THR A 316 -18.61 7.40 -18.59
N VAL A 317 -19.29 7.55 -17.45
CA VAL A 317 -20.25 6.55 -16.97
C VAL A 317 -21.59 6.74 -17.66
N GLU A 318 -21.95 5.77 -18.48
CA GLU A 318 -23.25 5.78 -19.14
C GLU A 318 -24.37 5.37 -18.15
N ASN A 319 -25.54 5.98 -18.31
CA ASN A 319 -26.74 5.67 -17.54
C ASN A 319 -26.58 5.74 -16.01
N LEU A 320 -25.63 6.55 -15.52
CA LEU A 320 -25.41 6.76 -14.10
C LEU A 320 -26.70 7.24 -13.40
N ASN A 321 -27.07 6.59 -12.30
CA ASN A 321 -28.08 7.11 -11.39
C ASN A 321 -27.41 7.86 -10.22
N PRO A 322 -27.35 9.21 -10.26
CA PRO A 322 -26.64 10.01 -9.25
C PRO A 322 -27.15 9.80 -7.82
N ALA A 323 -28.42 9.46 -7.64
CA ALA A 323 -29.01 9.22 -6.32
C ALA A 323 -28.44 7.97 -5.61
N THR A 324 -27.73 7.12 -6.33
CA THR A 324 -27.14 5.88 -5.79
C THR A 324 -25.64 5.99 -5.52
N LEU A 325 -25.04 7.17 -5.77
CA LEU A 325 -23.65 7.41 -5.54
C LEU A 325 -23.30 7.35 -4.05
N SER A 326 -22.30 6.59 -3.70
CA SER A 326 -21.75 6.51 -2.36
C SER A 326 -20.22 6.56 -2.42
N MET A 327 -19.61 7.38 -1.56
CA MET A 327 -18.17 7.49 -1.37
C MET A 327 -17.79 7.03 0.02
N LYS A 328 -16.85 6.09 0.11
CA LYS A 328 -16.27 5.62 1.38
C LYS A 328 -14.79 5.94 1.42
N ILE A 329 -14.34 6.52 2.53
CA ILE A 329 -12.96 6.96 2.73
C ILE A 329 -12.40 6.28 3.97
N ALA A 330 -11.18 5.77 3.88
CA ALA A 330 -10.50 5.12 4.99
C ALA A 330 -10.40 6.08 6.20
N GLY A 331 -10.86 5.62 7.34
CA GLY A 331 -10.89 6.41 8.59
C GLY A 331 -12.11 7.33 8.75
N PHE A 332 -12.92 7.55 7.70
CA PHE A 332 -14.15 8.35 7.76
C PHE A 332 -15.42 7.50 7.60
N GLY A 333 -15.33 6.36 6.91
CA GLY A 333 -16.51 5.58 6.52
C GLY A 333 -17.18 6.17 5.28
N GLU A 334 -18.50 6.08 5.21
CA GLU A 334 -19.29 6.73 4.17
C GLU A 334 -19.38 8.24 4.44
N VAL A 335 -19.10 9.04 3.41
CA VAL A 335 -19.02 10.51 3.52
C VAL A 335 -20.10 11.19 2.69
N PRO A 336 -20.56 12.40 3.09
CA PRO A 336 -21.60 13.14 2.37
C PRO A 336 -21.02 13.85 1.14
N ALA A 337 -20.52 13.05 0.18
CA ALA A 337 -20.02 13.57 -1.09
C ALA A 337 -21.19 14.07 -1.97
N THR A 338 -20.91 15.06 -2.82
CA THR A 338 -21.88 15.67 -3.72
C THR A 338 -21.53 15.44 -5.17
N PHE A 339 -22.54 15.19 -6.00
CA PHE A 339 -22.39 15.06 -7.44
C PHE A 339 -22.79 16.35 -8.15
N SER A 340 -21.95 16.79 -9.06
CA SER A 340 -22.21 17.96 -9.93
C SER A 340 -22.68 17.51 -11.30
N ASP A 341 -23.91 17.79 -11.66
CA ASP A 341 -24.43 17.47 -12.99
C ASP A 341 -23.72 18.24 -14.12
N THR A 342 -23.15 19.39 -13.82
CA THR A 342 -22.43 20.21 -14.80
C THR A 342 -21.04 19.65 -15.10
N THR A 343 -20.29 19.29 -14.06
CA THR A 343 -18.91 18.81 -14.21
C THR A 343 -18.80 17.29 -14.23
N LYS A 344 -19.89 16.57 -13.94
CA LYS A 344 -19.94 15.11 -13.75
C LYS A 344 -18.96 14.59 -12.71
N LYS A 345 -18.55 15.43 -11.79
CA LYS A 345 -17.67 15.06 -10.67
C LYS A 345 -18.49 14.72 -9.43
N PHE A 346 -18.06 13.65 -8.75
CA PHE A 346 -18.54 13.28 -7.43
C PHE A 346 -17.44 13.57 -6.42
N SER A 347 -17.63 14.56 -5.55
CA SER A 347 -16.55 15.11 -4.71
C SER A 347 -16.95 15.33 -3.26
N TRP A 348 -15.93 15.31 -2.41
CA TRP A 348 -16.02 15.66 -0.99
C TRP A 348 -14.74 16.33 -0.51
N LEU A 349 -14.89 17.46 0.17
CA LEU A 349 -13.77 18.13 0.84
C LEU A 349 -13.58 17.54 2.23
N ILE A 350 -12.39 17.02 2.51
CA ILE A 350 -12.06 16.48 3.83
C ILE A 350 -12.21 17.55 4.89
N ASN A 351 -12.99 17.26 5.93
CA ASN A 351 -13.34 18.20 7.01
C ASN A 351 -12.50 18.04 8.28
N ARG A 352 -11.57 17.09 8.32
CA ARG A 352 -10.58 16.90 9.39
C ARG A 352 -9.34 16.23 8.84
N PRO A 353 -8.13 16.52 9.38
CA PRO A 353 -6.89 15.98 8.84
C PRO A 353 -6.86 14.45 8.78
N LEU A 354 -6.37 13.93 7.68
CA LEU A 354 -6.07 12.52 7.51
C LEU A 354 -4.97 12.11 8.51
N ARG A 355 -5.25 11.10 9.33
CA ARG A 355 -4.31 10.63 10.37
C ARG A 355 -3.32 9.60 9.85
N GLN A 356 -3.71 8.84 8.84
CA GLN A 356 -2.88 7.78 8.27
C GLN A 356 -2.03 8.35 7.12
N PRO A 357 -0.83 7.81 6.90
CA PRO A 357 0.03 8.23 5.78
C PRO A 357 -0.48 7.76 4.42
N SER A 358 -1.52 6.94 4.39
CA SER A 358 -2.21 6.53 3.17
C SER A 358 -3.72 6.60 3.35
N CYS A 359 -4.42 6.91 2.28
CA CYS A 359 -5.87 6.98 2.25
C CYS A 359 -6.43 6.15 1.11
N GLN A 360 -7.34 5.26 1.42
CA GLN A 360 -8.12 4.50 0.44
C GLN A 360 -9.48 5.15 0.26
N VAL A 361 -9.88 5.30 -0.99
CA VAL A 361 -11.20 5.79 -1.39
C VAL A 361 -11.90 4.71 -2.21
N ALA A 362 -13.20 4.57 -2.00
CA ALA A 362 -14.05 3.72 -2.82
C ALA A 362 -15.32 4.49 -3.20
N VAL A 363 -15.66 4.47 -4.48
CA VAL A 363 -16.91 5.04 -5.01
C VAL A 363 -17.73 3.91 -5.63
N THR A 364 -18.99 3.86 -5.28
CA THR A 364 -19.96 2.91 -5.83
C THR A 364 -21.19 3.64 -6.33
N TRP A 365 -21.87 3.05 -7.32
CA TRP A 365 -23.12 3.56 -7.88
C TRP A 365 -23.95 2.44 -8.48
N LYS A 366 -25.13 2.77 -8.94
CA LYS A 366 -25.96 1.93 -9.81
C LYS A 366 -26.32 2.73 -11.07
N ASP A 367 -26.59 2.02 -12.14
CA ASP A 367 -27.21 2.60 -13.31
C ASP A 367 -28.73 2.82 -13.13
N ASN A 368 -29.37 3.38 -14.15
CA ASN A 368 -30.81 3.67 -14.12
C ASN A 368 -31.69 2.42 -14.10
N VAL A 369 -31.13 1.22 -14.34
CA VAL A 369 -31.84 -0.07 -14.24
C VAL A 369 -31.49 -0.82 -12.94
N GLY A 370 -30.70 -0.21 -12.06
CA GLY A 370 -30.35 -0.74 -10.74
C GLY A 370 -29.14 -1.69 -10.72
N LYS A 371 -28.40 -1.82 -11.85
CA LYS A 371 -27.20 -2.65 -11.93
C LYS A 371 -25.99 -1.87 -11.38
N SER A 372 -25.21 -2.51 -10.52
CA SER A 372 -23.94 -1.96 -10.05
C SER A 372 -22.82 -2.19 -11.08
N PRO A 373 -21.78 -1.36 -11.11
CA PRO A 373 -20.59 -1.63 -11.93
C PRO A 373 -19.95 -2.96 -11.50
N GLU A 374 -19.41 -3.70 -12.45
CA GLU A 374 -18.73 -4.98 -12.19
C GLU A 374 -17.57 -4.84 -11.22
N THR A 375 -16.88 -3.71 -11.28
CA THR A 375 -15.80 -3.37 -10.36
C THR A 375 -16.06 -1.99 -9.76
N PRO A 376 -16.16 -1.87 -8.42
CA PRO A 376 -16.28 -0.56 -7.79
C PRO A 376 -15.00 0.25 -8.02
N LEU A 377 -15.16 1.56 -8.24
CA LEU A 377 -14.02 2.47 -8.37
C LEU A 377 -13.30 2.56 -7.02
N ARG A 378 -12.03 2.22 -7.00
CA ARG A 378 -11.18 2.29 -5.81
C ARG A 378 -9.82 2.84 -6.18
N TRP A 379 -9.29 3.73 -5.33
CA TRP A 379 -7.92 4.19 -5.46
C TRP A 379 -7.32 4.51 -4.10
N PHE A 380 -6.00 4.70 -4.11
CA PHE A 380 -5.22 5.11 -2.96
C PHE A 380 -4.43 6.35 -3.31
N PHE A 381 -4.13 7.16 -2.32
CA PHE A 381 -3.07 8.14 -2.36
C PHE A 381 -2.32 8.15 -1.03
N GLN A 382 -1.14 8.72 -1.02
CA GLN A 382 -0.29 8.84 0.16
C GLN A 382 -0.18 10.30 0.57
N ILE A 383 0.13 10.51 1.84
CA ILE A 383 0.41 11.84 2.38
C ILE A 383 1.89 11.86 2.67
N ASP A 384 2.57 12.91 2.24
CA ASP A 384 3.96 13.13 2.58
C ASP A 384 4.11 13.09 4.11
N ARG A 385 5.13 12.37 4.59
CA ARG A 385 5.41 12.23 6.03
C ARG A 385 5.73 13.56 6.69
N GLU A 386 6.31 14.49 5.93
CA GLU A 386 6.66 15.84 6.40
C GLU A 386 5.46 16.80 6.41
N SER A 387 4.34 16.40 5.82
CA SER A 387 3.11 17.19 5.86
C SER A 387 2.66 17.46 7.28
N ALA A 388 2.51 18.72 7.62
CA ALA A 388 1.98 19.12 8.90
C ALA A 388 0.64 18.43 9.20
N TYR A 389 0.43 17.96 10.43
CA TYR A 389 -0.82 17.30 10.83
C TYR A 389 -2.00 18.27 10.84
N LEU A 390 -1.75 19.50 11.15
CA LEU A 390 -2.71 20.60 11.06
C LEU A 390 -2.22 21.57 9.99
N PRO A 391 -3.11 22.18 9.19
CA PRO A 391 -2.73 23.32 8.37
C PRO A 391 -2.11 24.37 9.31
N ASP A 392 -1.02 25.00 8.85
CA ASP A 392 -0.49 26.16 9.54
C ASP A 392 -1.65 27.15 9.70
N GLY A 393 -2.04 27.41 10.96
CA GLY A 393 -3.18 28.28 11.24
C GLY A 393 -2.91 29.66 10.67
N GLU A 394 -3.81 30.11 9.80
CA GLU A 394 -3.96 31.56 9.52
C GLU A 394 -4.46 32.28 10.75
#